data_b80e4bd612f63148c4d679c0d29d424c
#
_entry.id   b80e4bd612f63148c4d679c0d29d424c
#
_cell.length_a   1.000
_cell.length_b   1.000
_cell.length_c   1.000
_cell.angle_alpha   90.00
_cell.angle_beta   90.00
_cell.angle_gamma   90.00
#
_symmetry.space_group_name_H-M   'P 1'
#
loop_
_entity.id
_entity.type
_entity.pdbx_description
1 polymer ?
#
loop_
_entity_poly.entity_id
_entity_poly.type
_entity_poly.pdbx_seq_one_letter_code
_entity_poly.pdbx_strand_id
1 'polypeptide(L)'
;MDENAKKNERELRKYRAKLRMDYYPLPLRWFKFFRYVSMILNIINCISGIGSYILLAAATNSPEAVEKIQSANPGINMELFTVIAVADFLVTVYLLVLCVLVFKRMGTLAVSGYNLIVAFLISVPVINGVRQLMSGCLNAMVDPEVYTFGDTVRNMIVIIAFSGVASLLNYIYFRKRKSLFTDNPEIDDIEIDNGSVQLQHYDECPFCHAKINGNSSFCEHCGRNFTEPMDNGEDNSRKE
;
A
#
# COMPACT_ATOMS: atom_id res chain seq x y z
N MET A 1 -22.42 -11.01 20.01
CA MET A 1 -21.56 -9.82 20.18
C MET A 1 -22.31 -8.63 19.59
N ASP A 2 -22.63 -7.67 20.44
CA ASP A 2 -23.50 -6.53 20.13
C ASP A 2 -22.90 -5.69 18.98
N GLU A 3 -23.75 -5.24 18.05
CA GLU A 3 -23.33 -4.44 16.89
C GLU A 3 -22.73 -3.10 17.32
N ASN A 4 -23.23 -2.53 18.41
CA ASN A 4 -22.69 -1.32 19.03
C ASN A 4 -21.27 -1.54 19.57
N ALA A 5 -20.98 -2.69 20.17
CA ALA A 5 -19.65 -3.01 20.66
C ALA A 5 -18.64 -3.13 19.52
N LYS A 6 -19.02 -3.75 18.38
CA LYS A 6 -18.18 -3.80 17.17
C LYS A 6 -17.92 -2.43 16.55
N LYS A 7 -18.91 -1.54 16.58
CA LYS A 7 -18.76 -0.17 16.07
C LYS A 7 -17.80 0.63 16.95
N ASN A 8 -17.96 0.58 18.27
CA ASN A 8 -17.08 1.26 19.22
C ASN A 8 -15.63 0.76 19.12
N GLU A 9 -15.42 -0.55 18.97
CA GLU A 9 -14.08 -1.12 18.78
C GLU A 9 -13.41 -0.62 17.48
N ARG A 10 -14.19 -0.48 16.39
CA ARG A 10 -13.67 0.07 15.12
C ARG A 10 -13.25 1.54 15.23
N GLU A 11 -14.04 2.35 15.93
CA GLU A 11 -13.73 3.77 16.15
C GLU A 11 -12.49 3.91 17.05
N LEU A 12 -12.39 3.11 18.10
CA LEU A 12 -11.24 3.08 18.98
C LEU A 12 -9.93 2.71 18.21
N ARG A 13 -9.99 1.67 17.36
CA ARG A 13 -8.84 1.30 16.50
C ARG A 13 -8.43 2.42 15.57
N LYS A 14 -9.37 3.16 14.98
CA LYS A 14 -9.06 4.32 14.11
C LYS A 14 -8.41 5.44 14.91
N TYR A 15 -8.93 5.73 16.09
CA TYR A 15 -8.38 6.76 16.97
C TYR A 15 -6.94 6.43 17.38
N ARG A 16 -6.66 5.22 17.84
CA ARG A 16 -5.31 4.74 18.18
C ARG A 16 -4.36 4.82 16.98
N ALA A 17 -4.80 4.40 15.80
CA ALA A 17 -4.00 4.51 14.58
C ALA A 17 -3.66 5.98 14.24
N LYS A 18 -4.59 6.92 14.47
CA LYS A 18 -4.35 8.35 14.28
C LYS A 18 -3.31 8.86 15.26
N LEU A 19 -3.43 8.56 16.55
CA LEU A 19 -2.46 8.94 17.57
C LEU A 19 -1.05 8.43 17.22
N ARG A 20 -0.91 7.15 16.84
CA ARG A 20 0.38 6.60 16.40
C ARG A 20 0.98 7.37 15.23
N MET A 21 0.17 7.80 14.26
CA MET A 21 0.66 8.58 13.12
C MET A 21 1.10 9.99 13.54
N ASP A 22 0.40 10.61 14.49
CA ASP A 22 0.67 11.98 14.91
C ASP A 22 1.94 12.06 15.78
N TYR A 23 2.23 11.02 16.57
CA TYR A 23 3.41 10.94 17.44
C TYR A 23 4.59 10.14 16.86
N TYR A 24 4.51 9.70 15.60
CA TYR A 24 5.58 8.92 15.01
C TYR A 24 6.81 9.78 14.69
N PRO A 25 8.02 9.40 15.14
CA PRO A 25 9.22 10.27 15.06
C PRO A 25 9.73 10.51 13.63
N LEU A 26 9.38 9.65 12.67
CA LEU A 26 9.81 9.80 11.28
C LEU A 26 8.70 10.43 10.42
N PRO A 27 9.07 11.26 9.42
CA PRO A 27 8.08 11.92 8.57
C PRO A 27 7.23 10.91 7.80
N LEU A 28 5.89 11.05 7.89
CA LEU A 28 4.91 10.17 7.25
C LEU A 28 4.32 10.75 5.96
N ARG A 29 4.91 11.79 5.38
CA ARG A 29 4.41 12.40 4.13
C ARG A 29 4.28 11.38 3.00
N TRP A 30 5.32 10.53 2.83
CA TRP A 30 5.30 9.48 1.81
C TRP A 30 4.30 8.36 2.14
N PHE A 31 4.11 8.00 3.41
CA PHE A 31 3.08 7.06 3.85
C PHE A 31 1.68 7.55 3.46
N LYS A 32 1.37 8.83 3.75
CA LYS A 32 0.11 9.46 3.38
C LYS A 32 -0.06 9.50 1.86
N PHE A 33 0.98 9.89 1.13
CA PHE A 33 0.98 9.87 -0.35
C PHE A 33 0.73 8.46 -0.90
N PHE A 34 1.48 7.46 -0.43
CA PHE A 34 1.33 6.08 -0.89
C PHE A 34 -0.08 5.57 -0.64
N ARG A 35 -0.64 5.82 0.55
CA ARG A 35 -1.99 5.38 0.89
C ARG A 35 -3.07 6.12 0.13
N TYR A 36 -3.06 7.44 0.11
CA TYR A 36 -4.19 8.24 -0.39
C TYR A 36 -4.06 8.62 -1.87
N VAL A 37 -2.88 8.58 -2.44
CA VAL A 37 -2.68 8.89 -3.85
C VAL A 37 -2.35 7.63 -4.63
N SER A 38 -1.24 6.96 -4.31
CA SER A 38 -0.78 5.81 -5.08
C SER A 38 -1.80 4.65 -5.08
N MET A 39 -2.35 4.28 -3.92
CA MET A 39 -3.34 3.19 -3.84
C MET A 39 -4.65 3.55 -4.54
N ILE A 40 -5.14 4.78 -4.39
CA ILE A 40 -6.38 5.22 -5.06
C ILE A 40 -6.18 5.23 -6.59
N LEU A 41 -5.06 5.75 -7.09
CA LEU A 41 -4.76 5.72 -8.52
C LEU A 41 -4.67 4.29 -9.07
N ASN A 42 -4.08 3.35 -8.34
CA ASN A 42 -4.06 1.94 -8.73
C ASN A 42 -5.48 1.34 -8.76
N ILE A 43 -6.32 1.66 -7.78
CA ILE A 43 -7.73 1.21 -7.75
C ILE A 43 -8.49 1.76 -8.96
N ILE A 44 -8.37 3.05 -9.26
CA ILE A 44 -9.00 3.69 -10.42
C ILE A 44 -8.52 3.03 -11.72
N ASN A 45 -7.21 2.78 -11.85
CA ASN A 45 -6.65 2.11 -13.02
C ASN A 45 -7.19 0.68 -13.20
N CYS A 46 -7.32 -0.09 -12.12
CA CYS A 46 -7.94 -1.42 -12.16
C CYS A 46 -9.42 -1.35 -12.57
N ILE A 47 -10.20 -0.40 -12.03
CA ILE A 47 -11.61 -0.22 -12.38
C ILE A 47 -11.74 0.16 -13.86
N SER A 48 -10.91 1.07 -14.36
CA SER A 48 -10.87 1.43 -15.78
C SER A 48 -10.54 0.22 -16.66
N GLY A 49 -9.55 -0.59 -16.27
CA GLY A 49 -9.21 -1.84 -16.95
C GLY A 49 -10.39 -2.81 -17.01
N ILE A 50 -11.08 -3.03 -15.89
CA ILE A 50 -12.28 -3.89 -15.84
C ILE A 50 -13.37 -3.34 -16.78
N GLY A 51 -13.59 -2.03 -16.83
CA GLY A 51 -14.52 -1.42 -17.77
C GLY A 51 -14.17 -1.71 -19.23
N SER A 52 -12.88 -1.65 -19.58
CA SER A 52 -12.41 -1.99 -20.92
C SER A 52 -12.66 -3.47 -21.29
N TYR A 53 -12.51 -4.40 -20.34
CA TYR A 53 -12.83 -5.81 -20.56
C TYR A 53 -14.33 -6.07 -20.74
N ILE A 54 -15.19 -5.35 -20.00
CA ILE A 54 -16.64 -5.45 -20.19
C ILE A 54 -17.03 -4.98 -21.60
N LEU A 55 -16.43 -3.88 -22.08
CA LEU A 55 -16.66 -3.39 -23.44
C LEU A 55 -16.14 -4.39 -24.49
N LEU A 56 -14.97 -4.98 -24.27
CA LEU A 56 -14.41 -6.00 -25.14
C LEU A 56 -15.32 -7.24 -25.20
N ALA A 57 -15.80 -7.72 -24.06
CA ALA A 57 -16.72 -8.85 -23.98
C ALA A 57 -18.05 -8.54 -24.69
N ALA A 58 -18.59 -7.33 -24.57
CA ALA A 58 -19.76 -6.89 -25.30
C ALA A 58 -19.53 -6.90 -26.83
N ALA A 59 -18.36 -6.42 -27.27
CA ALA A 59 -17.99 -6.42 -28.68
C ALA A 59 -17.81 -7.83 -29.23
N THR A 60 -17.15 -8.74 -28.50
CA THR A 60 -16.94 -10.14 -28.95
C THR A 60 -18.20 -10.97 -28.94
N ASN A 61 -19.27 -10.56 -28.26
CA ASN A 61 -20.59 -11.17 -28.35
C ASN A 61 -21.42 -10.68 -29.54
N SER A 62 -20.96 -9.66 -30.28
CA SER A 62 -21.60 -9.20 -31.52
C SER A 62 -21.03 -9.96 -32.72
N PRO A 63 -21.85 -10.70 -33.52
CA PRO A 63 -21.37 -11.37 -34.72
C PRO A 63 -20.67 -10.42 -35.71
N GLU A 64 -21.19 -9.20 -35.87
CA GLU A 64 -20.62 -8.19 -36.77
C GLU A 64 -19.20 -7.74 -36.31
N ALA A 65 -19.00 -7.58 -34.99
CA ALA A 65 -17.71 -7.20 -34.45
C ALA A 65 -16.68 -8.33 -34.58
N VAL A 66 -17.12 -9.58 -34.36
CA VAL A 66 -16.26 -10.77 -34.54
C VAL A 66 -15.85 -10.91 -36.02
N GLU A 67 -16.80 -10.79 -36.96
CA GLU A 67 -16.51 -10.82 -38.41
C GLU A 67 -15.54 -9.72 -38.82
N LYS A 68 -15.70 -8.50 -38.25
CA LYS A 68 -14.80 -7.36 -38.50
C LYS A 68 -13.37 -7.65 -37.99
N ILE A 69 -13.22 -8.23 -36.81
CA ILE A 69 -11.93 -8.61 -36.23
C ILE A 69 -11.29 -9.71 -37.10
N GLN A 70 -12.04 -10.74 -37.48
CA GLN A 70 -11.54 -11.83 -38.32
C GLN A 70 -11.23 -11.41 -39.75
N SER A 71 -11.99 -10.46 -40.32
CA SER A 71 -11.67 -9.91 -41.65
C SER A 71 -10.40 -9.06 -41.64
N ALA A 72 -10.14 -8.34 -40.51
CA ALA A 72 -8.90 -7.58 -40.37
C ALA A 72 -7.68 -8.48 -40.11
N ASN A 73 -7.86 -9.62 -39.45
CA ASN A 73 -6.81 -10.61 -39.23
C ASN A 73 -7.35 -12.05 -39.38
N PRO A 74 -7.34 -12.63 -40.60
CA PRO A 74 -7.86 -13.95 -40.86
C PRO A 74 -7.18 -15.10 -40.10
N GLY A 75 -5.99 -14.86 -39.56
CA GLY A 75 -5.22 -15.83 -38.76
C GLY A 75 -5.49 -15.80 -37.26
N ILE A 76 -6.39 -14.93 -36.78
CA ILE A 76 -6.64 -14.81 -35.34
C ILE A 76 -7.35 -16.04 -34.78
N ASN A 77 -6.77 -16.63 -33.74
CA ASN A 77 -7.41 -17.68 -32.97
C ASN A 77 -8.29 -17.03 -31.86
N MET A 78 -9.61 -16.96 -32.14
CA MET A 78 -10.57 -16.33 -31.22
C MET A 78 -10.69 -17.04 -29.87
N GLU A 79 -10.47 -18.36 -29.82
CA GLU A 79 -10.48 -19.11 -28.56
C GLU A 79 -9.30 -18.68 -27.66
N LEU A 80 -8.08 -18.65 -28.24
CA LEU A 80 -6.88 -18.21 -27.53
C LEU A 80 -6.99 -16.74 -27.11
N PHE A 81 -7.50 -15.87 -27.98
CA PHE A 81 -7.78 -14.47 -27.68
C PHE A 81 -8.68 -14.34 -26.46
N THR A 82 -9.79 -15.09 -26.45
CA THR A 82 -10.75 -15.07 -25.32
C THR A 82 -10.10 -15.58 -24.02
N VAL A 83 -9.34 -16.67 -24.09
CA VAL A 83 -8.64 -17.22 -22.91
C VAL A 83 -7.67 -16.20 -22.31
N ILE A 84 -6.85 -15.53 -23.14
CA ILE A 84 -5.90 -14.52 -22.67
C ILE A 84 -6.64 -13.32 -22.10
N ALA A 85 -7.72 -12.85 -22.73
CA ALA A 85 -8.52 -11.72 -22.25
C ALA A 85 -9.17 -12.03 -20.88
N VAL A 86 -9.72 -13.22 -20.71
CA VAL A 86 -10.30 -13.65 -19.42
C VAL A 86 -9.20 -13.77 -18.35
N ALA A 87 -8.04 -14.31 -18.68
CA ALA A 87 -6.92 -14.42 -17.75
C ALA A 87 -6.44 -13.03 -17.27
N ASP A 88 -6.28 -12.07 -18.19
CA ASP A 88 -5.87 -10.69 -17.85
C ASP A 88 -6.95 -9.97 -17.02
N PHE A 89 -8.24 -10.20 -17.32
CA PHE A 89 -9.35 -9.73 -16.50
C PHE A 89 -9.24 -10.26 -15.06
N LEU A 90 -9.03 -11.56 -14.87
CA LEU A 90 -8.92 -12.17 -13.53
C LEU A 90 -7.71 -11.62 -12.75
N VAL A 91 -6.57 -11.44 -13.42
CA VAL A 91 -5.38 -10.83 -12.83
C VAL A 91 -5.66 -9.36 -12.41
N THR A 92 -6.42 -8.62 -13.22
CA THR A 92 -6.82 -7.24 -12.90
C THR A 92 -7.75 -7.18 -11.69
N VAL A 93 -8.73 -8.09 -11.60
CA VAL A 93 -9.62 -8.22 -10.43
C VAL A 93 -8.83 -8.60 -9.18
N TYR A 94 -7.89 -9.54 -9.28
CA TYR A 94 -7.01 -9.90 -8.18
C TYR A 94 -6.20 -8.68 -7.69
N LEU A 95 -5.61 -7.91 -8.61
CA LEU A 95 -4.87 -6.70 -8.26
C LEU A 95 -5.76 -5.64 -7.58
N LEU A 96 -6.99 -5.46 -8.07
CA LEU A 96 -7.97 -4.57 -7.44
C LEU A 96 -8.25 -4.97 -5.98
N VAL A 97 -8.56 -6.25 -5.75
CA VAL A 97 -8.82 -6.77 -4.41
C VAL A 97 -7.60 -6.55 -3.50
N LEU A 98 -6.40 -6.83 -3.99
CA LEU A 98 -5.16 -6.63 -3.26
C LEU A 98 -4.94 -5.15 -2.90
N CYS A 99 -5.15 -4.22 -3.83
CA CYS A 99 -5.06 -2.77 -3.59
C CYS A 99 -6.06 -2.31 -2.51
N VAL A 100 -7.32 -2.76 -2.58
CA VAL A 100 -8.36 -2.42 -1.60
C VAL A 100 -8.00 -2.97 -0.21
N LEU A 101 -7.49 -4.21 -0.13
CA LEU A 101 -7.07 -4.80 1.13
C LEU A 101 -5.89 -4.04 1.74
N VAL A 102 -4.86 -3.71 0.94
CA VAL A 102 -3.72 -2.90 1.39
C VAL A 102 -4.19 -1.54 1.89
N PHE A 103 -4.99 -0.82 1.09
CA PHE A 103 -5.54 0.48 1.48
C PHE A 103 -6.27 0.45 2.82
N LYS A 104 -7.12 -0.57 3.01
CA LYS A 104 -7.93 -0.77 4.22
C LYS A 104 -7.05 -1.11 5.44
N ARG A 105 -6.09 -2.04 5.27
CA ARG A 105 -5.20 -2.50 6.34
C ARG A 105 -4.16 -1.47 6.74
N MET A 106 -3.68 -0.64 5.81
CA MET A 106 -2.82 0.51 6.13
C MET A 106 -3.50 1.47 7.11
N GLY A 107 -4.83 1.58 7.09
CA GLY A 107 -5.57 2.45 7.99
C GLY A 107 -5.61 1.98 9.44
N THR A 108 -5.37 0.70 9.70
CA THR A 108 -5.41 0.13 11.05
C THR A 108 -4.03 0.04 11.71
N LEU A 109 -2.94 0.23 10.94
CA LEU A 109 -1.54 0.11 11.38
C LEU A 109 -1.21 -1.21 12.12
N ALA A 110 -1.98 -2.28 11.84
CA ALA A 110 -1.73 -3.61 12.39
C ALA A 110 -0.52 -4.28 11.73
N VAL A 111 0.14 -5.21 12.40
CA VAL A 111 1.27 -5.99 11.85
C VAL A 111 0.86 -6.73 10.58
N SER A 112 -0.37 -7.25 10.53
CA SER A 112 -0.93 -7.86 9.32
C SER A 112 -0.98 -6.90 8.13
N GLY A 113 -1.16 -5.59 8.37
CA GLY A 113 -1.11 -4.56 7.34
C GLY A 113 0.29 -4.39 6.77
N TYR A 114 1.33 -4.40 7.60
CA TYR A 114 2.71 -4.37 7.13
C TYR A 114 3.05 -5.57 6.23
N ASN A 115 2.71 -6.78 6.67
CA ASN A 115 2.98 -7.99 5.90
C ASN A 115 2.26 -7.96 4.54
N LEU A 116 1.03 -7.43 4.52
CA LEU A 116 0.27 -7.28 3.28
C LEU A 116 0.88 -6.24 2.33
N ILE A 117 1.42 -5.12 2.86
CA ILE A 117 2.16 -4.13 2.07
C ILE A 117 3.39 -4.78 1.44
N VAL A 118 4.16 -5.54 2.22
CA VAL A 118 5.37 -6.23 1.72
C VAL A 118 5.00 -7.22 0.61
N ALA A 119 3.97 -8.05 0.83
CA ALA A 119 3.47 -8.98 -0.17
C ALA A 119 3.01 -8.25 -1.45
N PHE A 120 2.29 -7.14 -1.32
CA PHE A 120 1.89 -6.29 -2.42
C PHE A 120 3.10 -5.76 -3.20
N LEU A 121 4.09 -5.19 -2.52
CA LEU A 121 5.29 -4.64 -3.17
C LEU A 121 6.12 -5.69 -3.90
N ILE A 122 6.13 -6.93 -3.44
CA ILE A 122 6.81 -8.05 -4.12
C ILE A 122 6.01 -8.52 -5.34
N SER A 123 4.69 -8.61 -5.21
CA SER A 123 3.83 -9.17 -6.27
C SER A 123 3.56 -8.19 -7.41
N VAL A 124 3.50 -6.88 -7.16
CA VAL A 124 3.14 -5.87 -8.17
C VAL A 124 4.05 -5.88 -9.41
N PRO A 125 5.39 -5.95 -9.31
CA PRO A 125 6.24 -6.02 -10.50
C PRO A 125 5.93 -7.23 -11.38
N VAL A 126 5.70 -8.39 -10.76
CA VAL A 126 5.37 -9.64 -11.47
C VAL A 126 4.00 -9.53 -12.12
N ILE A 127 3.00 -9.07 -11.39
CA ILE A 127 1.63 -8.88 -11.90
C ILE A 127 1.62 -7.91 -13.08
N ASN A 128 2.32 -6.79 -12.98
CA ASN A 128 2.40 -5.81 -14.06
C ASN A 128 3.12 -6.39 -15.29
N GLY A 129 4.17 -7.18 -15.09
CA GLY A 129 4.86 -7.87 -16.18
C GLY A 129 3.97 -8.89 -16.90
N VAL A 130 3.23 -9.71 -16.12
CA VAL A 130 2.27 -10.69 -16.68
C VAL A 130 1.15 -9.99 -17.45
N ARG A 131 0.57 -8.92 -16.91
CA ARG A 131 -0.45 -8.13 -17.61
C ARG A 131 0.09 -7.50 -18.90
N GLN A 132 1.31 -6.98 -18.88
CA GLN A 132 1.93 -6.42 -20.07
C GLN A 132 2.15 -7.49 -21.14
N LEU A 133 2.55 -8.70 -20.74
CA LEU A 133 2.70 -9.83 -21.68
C LEU A 133 1.34 -10.20 -22.29
N MET A 134 0.30 -10.37 -21.46
CA MET A 134 -1.05 -10.71 -21.93
C MET A 134 -1.61 -9.65 -22.88
N SER A 135 -1.55 -8.38 -22.49
CA SER A 135 -2.01 -7.27 -23.31
C SER A 135 -1.22 -7.15 -24.62
N GLY A 136 0.09 -7.36 -24.57
CA GLY A 136 0.94 -7.35 -25.77
C GLY A 136 0.61 -8.51 -26.72
N CYS A 137 0.32 -9.71 -26.18
CA CYS A 137 -0.14 -10.86 -26.99
C CYS A 137 -1.49 -10.57 -27.65
N LEU A 138 -2.45 -9.97 -26.93
CA LEU A 138 -3.74 -9.57 -27.49
C LEU A 138 -3.58 -8.57 -28.64
N ASN A 139 -2.74 -7.54 -28.42
CA ASN A 139 -2.47 -6.52 -29.43
C ASN A 139 -1.79 -7.13 -30.67
N ALA A 140 -0.82 -8.03 -30.49
CA ALA A 140 -0.14 -8.72 -31.59
C ALA A 140 -1.07 -9.67 -32.36
N MET A 141 -2.11 -10.20 -31.72
CA MET A 141 -3.15 -11.00 -32.40
C MET A 141 -4.08 -10.14 -33.25
N VAL A 142 -4.35 -8.90 -32.82
CA VAL A 142 -5.24 -7.97 -33.54
C VAL A 142 -4.50 -7.27 -34.67
N ASP A 143 -3.27 -6.83 -34.43
CA ASP A 143 -2.47 -6.06 -35.39
C ASP A 143 -1.00 -6.53 -35.36
N PRO A 144 -0.66 -7.64 -36.04
CA PRO A 144 0.68 -8.21 -36.02
C PRO A 144 1.72 -7.37 -36.80
N GLU A 145 1.29 -6.43 -37.63
CA GLU A 145 2.21 -5.53 -38.35
C GLU A 145 2.75 -4.43 -37.44
N VAL A 146 1.93 -3.97 -36.48
CA VAL A 146 2.29 -2.90 -35.54
C VAL A 146 2.91 -3.46 -34.26
N TYR A 147 2.42 -4.60 -33.76
CA TYR A 147 2.83 -5.19 -32.50
C TYR A 147 3.58 -6.50 -32.69
N THR A 148 4.89 -6.48 -32.46
CA THR A 148 5.70 -7.70 -32.51
C THR A 148 5.83 -8.36 -31.14
N PHE A 149 6.04 -9.67 -31.11
CA PHE A 149 6.33 -10.39 -29.86
C PHE A 149 7.59 -9.86 -29.19
N GLY A 150 8.62 -9.46 -29.96
CA GLY A 150 9.84 -8.86 -29.44
C GLY A 150 9.60 -7.54 -28.70
N ASP A 151 8.72 -6.68 -29.22
CA ASP A 151 8.32 -5.43 -28.57
C ASP A 151 7.55 -5.69 -27.27
N THR A 152 6.68 -6.70 -27.28
CA THR A 152 5.93 -7.12 -26.09
C THR A 152 6.87 -7.55 -24.97
N VAL A 153 7.85 -8.42 -25.27
CA VAL A 153 8.84 -8.88 -24.29
C VAL A 153 9.71 -7.73 -23.78
N ARG A 154 10.18 -6.86 -24.68
CA ARG A 154 10.93 -5.66 -24.30
C ARG A 154 10.14 -4.78 -23.33
N ASN A 155 8.90 -4.47 -23.64
CA ASN A 155 8.03 -3.63 -22.82
C ASN A 155 7.73 -4.30 -21.47
N MET A 156 7.54 -5.61 -21.43
CA MET A 156 7.40 -6.38 -20.20
C MET A 156 8.64 -6.23 -19.30
N ILE A 157 9.85 -6.39 -19.85
CA ILE A 157 11.10 -6.24 -19.09
C ILE A 157 11.23 -4.82 -18.52
N VAL A 158 10.93 -3.81 -19.34
CA VAL A 158 10.97 -2.40 -18.91
C VAL A 158 9.98 -2.15 -17.77
N ILE A 159 8.75 -2.63 -17.87
CA ILE A 159 7.73 -2.46 -16.82
C ILE A 159 8.12 -3.20 -15.52
N ILE A 160 8.65 -4.43 -15.61
CA ILE A 160 9.15 -5.16 -14.44
C ILE A 160 10.30 -4.38 -13.79
N ALA A 161 11.25 -3.86 -14.56
CA ALA A 161 12.38 -3.10 -14.04
C ALA A 161 11.91 -1.82 -13.31
N PHE A 162 11.07 -1.00 -13.96
CA PHE A 162 10.56 0.24 -13.34
C PHE A 162 9.70 -0.03 -12.11
N SER A 163 8.75 -0.96 -12.20
CA SER A 163 7.89 -1.30 -11.06
C SER A 163 8.67 -1.99 -9.95
N GLY A 164 9.71 -2.77 -10.28
CA GLY A 164 10.62 -3.40 -9.33
C GLY A 164 11.44 -2.37 -8.54
N VAL A 165 12.02 -1.39 -9.22
CA VAL A 165 12.74 -0.28 -8.56
C VAL A 165 11.79 0.52 -7.66
N ALA A 166 10.60 0.88 -8.15
CA ALA A 166 9.60 1.59 -7.36
C ALA A 166 9.17 0.77 -6.13
N SER A 167 8.95 -0.53 -6.28
CA SER A 167 8.60 -1.44 -5.19
C SER A 167 9.74 -1.58 -4.17
N LEU A 168 10.99 -1.66 -4.62
CA LEU A 168 12.17 -1.72 -3.75
C LEU A 168 12.31 -0.44 -2.90
N LEU A 169 12.17 0.73 -3.51
CA LEU A 169 12.22 2.02 -2.79
C LEU A 169 11.11 2.11 -1.74
N ASN A 170 9.90 1.70 -2.09
CA ASN A 170 8.79 1.62 -1.14
C ASN A 170 9.04 0.60 -0.03
N TYR A 171 9.59 -0.57 -0.36
CA TYR A 171 9.95 -1.58 0.64
C TYR A 171 10.97 -1.03 1.65
N ILE A 172 12.04 -0.37 1.19
CA ILE A 172 13.04 0.27 2.06
C ILE A 172 12.37 1.32 2.97
N TYR A 173 11.46 2.11 2.42
CA TYR A 173 10.70 3.11 3.18
C TYR A 173 9.87 2.46 4.28
N PHE A 174 9.06 1.44 3.97
CA PHE A 174 8.20 0.76 4.94
C PHE A 174 8.99 -0.09 5.93
N ARG A 175 10.12 -0.69 5.53
CA ARG A 175 11.01 -1.43 6.42
C ARG A 175 11.55 -0.55 7.56
N LYS A 176 11.95 0.70 7.24
CA LYS A 176 12.39 1.68 8.25
C LYS A 176 11.27 2.11 9.21
N ARG A 177 10.02 1.90 8.85
CA ARG A 177 8.82 2.29 9.61
C ARG A 177 8.01 1.08 10.08
N LYS A 178 8.65 -0.08 10.17
CA LYS A 178 7.97 -1.31 10.63
C LYS A 178 7.37 -1.14 12.03
N SER A 179 8.03 -0.37 12.91
CA SER A 179 7.55 -0.07 14.27
C SER A 179 6.24 0.74 14.33
N LEU A 180 5.84 1.40 13.23
CA LEU A 180 4.52 2.03 13.13
C LEU A 180 3.39 0.99 13.14
N PHE A 181 3.67 -0.23 12.67
CA PHE A 181 2.71 -1.34 12.58
C PHE A 181 2.92 -2.26 13.77
N THR A 182 2.09 -2.14 14.77
CA THR A 182 2.16 -3.00 15.96
C THR A 182 0.76 -3.48 16.35
N ASP A 183 0.70 -4.67 16.90
CA ASP A 183 -0.49 -5.23 17.52
C ASP A 183 -0.32 -5.25 19.06
N ASN A 184 0.75 -4.61 19.61
CA ASN A 184 1.02 -4.60 21.03
C ASN A 184 0.00 -3.72 21.77
N PRO A 185 -0.84 -4.29 22.64
CA PRO A 185 -1.80 -3.54 23.44
C PRO A 185 -1.13 -2.58 24.44
N GLU A 186 0.09 -2.82 24.89
CA GLU A 186 0.78 -1.97 25.86
C GLU A 186 1.03 -0.53 25.35
N ILE A 187 1.17 -0.34 24.04
CA ILE A 187 1.19 1.00 23.42
C ILE A 187 -0.25 1.55 23.28
N ASP A 188 -1.24 0.65 23.32
CA ASP A 188 -2.66 0.98 23.26
C ASP A 188 -3.24 1.32 24.65
N ASP A 189 -2.58 0.89 25.72
CA ASP A 189 -2.93 1.15 27.12
C ASP A 189 -2.23 2.41 27.66
N ILE A 190 -1.94 3.40 26.82
CA ILE A 190 -1.88 4.77 27.32
C ILE A 190 -3.29 5.00 27.86
N GLU A 191 -3.42 4.86 29.18
CA GLU A 191 -4.65 5.05 29.93
C GLU A 191 -5.32 6.31 29.43
N ILE A 192 -6.41 6.14 28.71
CA ILE A 192 -7.35 7.22 28.45
C ILE A 192 -8.14 7.33 29.76
N ASP A 193 -7.45 7.78 30.79
CA ASP A 193 -8.12 8.20 32.01
C ASP A 193 -8.88 9.48 31.65
N ASN A 194 -10.19 9.30 31.48
CA ASN A 194 -11.23 10.35 31.42
C ASN A 194 -10.87 11.64 30.66
N GLY A 195 -10.36 11.53 29.44
CA GLY A 195 -10.32 12.66 28.49
C GLY A 195 -9.18 13.65 28.65
N SER A 196 -8.22 13.41 29.51
CA SER A 196 -7.00 14.21 29.62
C SER A 196 -5.76 13.31 29.46
N VAL A 197 -5.27 13.18 28.21
CA VAL A 197 -3.88 12.83 28.00
C VAL A 197 -3.07 13.99 28.57
N GLN A 198 -2.62 13.88 29.81
CA GLN A 198 -1.60 14.77 30.33
C GLN A 198 -0.29 14.42 29.62
N LEU A 199 -0.12 14.92 28.40
CA LEU A 199 1.20 15.10 27.82
C LEU A 199 1.96 15.99 28.80
N GLN A 200 3.02 15.46 29.42
CA GLN A 200 3.94 16.29 30.17
C GLN A 200 4.43 17.36 29.19
N HIS A 201 3.95 18.58 29.42
CA HIS A 201 4.30 19.73 28.60
C HIS A 201 5.71 20.16 29.01
N TYR A 202 6.68 19.84 28.20
CA TYR A 202 8.05 20.28 28.42
C TYR A 202 8.34 21.49 27.54
N ASP A 203 8.61 22.63 28.12
CA ASP A 203 9.11 23.83 27.42
C ASP A 203 10.59 23.70 27.06
N GLU A 204 11.30 22.86 27.82
CA GLU A 204 12.73 22.55 27.62
C GLU A 204 12.97 21.04 27.71
N CYS A 205 13.87 20.54 26.87
CA CYS A 205 14.26 19.14 26.90
C CYS A 205 14.92 18.77 28.24
N PRO A 206 14.43 17.75 28.96
CA PRO A 206 15.03 17.37 30.24
C PRO A 206 16.44 16.78 30.12
N PHE A 207 16.90 16.46 28.90
CA PHE A 207 18.20 15.85 28.65
C PHE A 207 19.26 16.80 28.09
N CYS A 208 18.88 17.75 27.21
CA CYS A 208 19.82 18.65 26.57
C CYS A 208 19.49 20.14 26.81
N HIS A 209 18.42 20.41 27.55
CA HIS A 209 17.93 21.75 27.90
C HIS A 209 17.63 22.68 26.71
N ALA A 210 17.51 22.12 25.50
CA ALA A 210 17.07 22.87 24.34
C ALA A 210 15.58 23.21 24.48
N LYS A 211 15.17 24.41 24.05
CA LYS A 211 13.75 24.77 23.96
C LYS A 211 13.05 23.87 22.93
N ILE A 212 11.93 23.33 23.32
CA ILE A 212 11.11 22.45 22.50
C ILE A 212 9.69 22.98 22.37
N ASN A 213 9.04 22.72 21.24
CA ASN A 213 7.62 22.99 21.12
C ASN A 213 6.86 22.01 22.03
N GLY A 214 6.15 22.54 23.03
CA GLY A 214 5.54 21.81 24.13
C GLY A 214 4.58 20.66 23.81
N ASN A 215 4.35 20.35 22.53
CA ASN A 215 3.56 19.23 22.05
C ASN A 215 4.42 18.14 21.37
N SER A 216 5.73 18.17 21.53
CA SER A 216 6.64 17.21 20.93
C SER A 216 6.88 16.03 21.87
N SER A 217 6.69 14.79 21.40
CA SER A 217 7.01 13.57 22.14
C SER A 217 8.50 13.22 22.14
N PHE A 218 9.32 14.02 21.46
CA PHE A 218 10.78 13.84 21.37
C PHE A 218 11.47 15.19 21.21
N CYS A 219 12.74 15.27 21.60
CA CYS A 219 13.57 16.44 21.39
C CYS A 219 14.11 16.48 19.95
N GLU A 220 13.79 17.52 19.19
CA GLU A 220 14.33 17.73 17.85
C GLU A 220 15.85 17.96 17.85
N HIS A 221 16.41 18.38 18.99
CA HIS A 221 17.83 18.72 19.13
C HIS A 221 18.72 17.51 19.48
N CYS A 222 18.28 16.64 20.43
CA CYS A 222 19.06 15.48 20.86
C CYS A 222 18.45 14.13 20.45
N GLY A 223 17.26 14.14 19.83
CA GLY A 223 16.58 12.95 19.32
C GLY A 223 15.99 12.02 20.41
N ARG A 224 16.11 12.36 21.70
CA ARG A 224 15.56 11.53 22.78
C ARG A 224 14.05 11.64 22.85
N ASN A 225 13.41 10.50 23.12
CA ASN A 225 11.98 10.37 23.27
C ASN A 225 11.59 10.64 24.72
N PHE A 226 10.53 11.42 24.97
CA PHE A 226 10.04 11.76 26.32
C PHE A 226 9.12 10.70 26.92
N THR A 227 8.76 9.67 26.14
CA THR A 227 7.90 8.56 26.59
C THR A 227 8.69 7.41 27.21
N GLU A 228 10.02 7.44 27.19
CA GLU A 228 10.83 6.44 27.91
C GLU A 228 10.84 6.80 29.39
N PRO A 229 10.50 5.84 30.31
CA PRO A 229 10.62 6.08 31.74
C PRO A 229 12.06 6.52 32.05
N MET A 230 12.23 7.62 32.78
CA MET A 230 13.54 7.99 33.27
C MET A 230 14.03 6.84 34.15
N ASP A 231 15.06 6.15 33.68
CA ASP A 231 15.81 5.22 34.51
C ASP A 231 16.49 6.08 35.58
N ASN A 232 15.84 6.19 36.73
CA ASN A 232 16.42 6.80 37.91
C ASN A 232 17.53 5.87 38.37
N GLY A 233 18.67 5.97 37.65
CA GLY A 233 19.90 5.30 38.06
C GLY A 233 20.18 5.71 39.51
N GLU A 234 19.75 4.87 40.44
CA GLU A 234 20.23 4.92 41.80
C GLU A 234 21.76 4.82 41.73
N ASP A 235 22.38 5.99 41.91
CA ASP A 235 23.82 6.13 42.14
C ASP A 235 24.19 5.41 43.46
N ASN A 236 24.37 4.11 43.37
CA ASN A 236 24.77 3.22 44.44
C ASN A 236 26.34 3.18 44.55
N SER A 237 26.99 4.31 44.36
CA SER A 237 28.43 4.43 44.56
C SER A 237 28.79 5.47 45.63
N ARG A 238 28.40 5.18 46.91
CA ARG A 238 29.08 5.74 48.06
C ARG A 238 28.86 4.88 49.29
N LYS A 239 29.66 3.84 49.44
CA LYS A 239 30.14 3.35 50.75
C LYS A 239 31.33 2.44 50.47
N GLU A 240 32.49 3.00 50.57
CA GLU A 240 33.62 2.58 51.41
C GLU A 240 34.76 3.60 51.27
#